data_3fd349278e101a989d04a03e0930932f
#
_entry.id   3fd349278e101a989d04a03e0930932f
#
_cell.length_a   1.000
_cell.length_b   1.000
_cell.length_c   1.000
_cell.angle_alpha   90.00
_cell.angle_beta   90.00
_cell.angle_gamma   90.00
#
_symmetry.space_group_name_H-M   'P 1'
#
loop_
_entity.id
_entity.type
_entity.pdbx_description
1 polymer ?
#
loop_
_entity_poly.entity_id
_entity_poly.type
_entity_poly.pdbx_seq_one_letter_code
_entity_poly.pdbx_strand_id
1 'polypeptide(L)'
;MIVFRSIASLGSAVVLIGAVNSALAFPPELQPIASMLEQRGWQVLLKAPPRKGTYGMANSRKKILWVHPITEPMGIMPQTFVHEAVHAVQSCETGKMKPIGYQPSLNYPVDRAVFNNLYRNYDTGKWDIEREAFAIQAQPNRIELIKQLIATHCPIKAST
;
A
#
# COMPACT_ATOMS: atom_id res chain seq x y z
N MET A 1 -53.76 51.39 -25.58
CA MET A 1 -53.89 49.92 -25.62
C MET A 1 -52.48 49.40 -25.96
N ILE A 2 -51.72 49.07 -24.92
CA ILE A 2 -50.27 48.67 -25.03
C ILE A 2 -50.21 47.19 -24.82
N VAL A 3 -49.70 46.45 -25.82
CA VAL A 3 -49.57 45.01 -25.79
C VAL A 3 -48.11 44.69 -25.38
N PHE A 4 -47.92 44.13 -24.19
CA PHE A 4 -46.64 43.59 -23.77
C PHE A 4 -46.46 42.18 -24.34
N ARG A 5 -45.43 41.99 -25.15
CA ARG A 5 -44.94 40.66 -25.54
C ARG A 5 -43.89 40.17 -24.56
N SER A 6 -44.20 39.09 -23.82
CA SER A 6 -43.28 38.37 -23.00
C SER A 6 -42.35 37.50 -23.89
N ILE A 7 -41.06 37.70 -23.75
CA ILE A 7 -40.03 36.86 -24.39
C ILE A 7 -39.61 35.82 -23.34
N ALA A 8 -39.99 34.58 -23.59
CA ALA A 8 -39.50 33.44 -22.78
C ALA A 8 -38.09 33.07 -23.20
N SER A 9 -37.12 33.29 -22.32
CA SER A 9 -35.74 32.85 -22.48
C SER A 9 -35.61 31.38 -22.09
N LEU A 10 -35.38 30.51 -23.08
CA LEU A 10 -35.00 29.10 -22.86
C LEU A 10 -33.53 29.05 -22.47
N GLY A 11 -33.26 28.94 -21.19
CA GLY A 11 -31.91 28.67 -20.67
C GLY A 11 -31.52 27.22 -20.93
N SER A 12 -30.62 26.98 -21.88
CA SER A 12 -29.99 25.66 -22.06
C SER A 12 -29.03 25.39 -20.91
N ALA A 13 -29.41 24.46 -20.04
CA ALA A 13 -28.52 23.95 -19.02
C ALA A 13 -27.49 23.01 -19.69
N VAL A 14 -26.26 23.45 -19.79
CA VAL A 14 -25.12 22.60 -20.18
C VAL A 14 -24.74 21.73 -18.98
N VAL A 15 -25.12 20.45 -19.01
CA VAL A 15 -24.64 19.46 -18.06
C VAL A 15 -23.21 19.08 -18.46
N LEU A 16 -22.25 19.66 -17.76
CA LEU A 16 -20.85 19.20 -17.83
C LEU A 16 -20.76 17.83 -17.15
N ILE A 17 -20.83 16.77 -17.95
CA ILE A 17 -20.47 15.42 -17.50
C ILE A 17 -18.94 15.43 -17.35
N GLY A 18 -18.46 15.74 -16.15
CA GLY A 18 -17.08 15.59 -15.79
C GLY A 18 -16.69 14.12 -15.96
N ALA A 19 -15.77 13.83 -16.89
CA ALA A 19 -15.14 12.53 -16.99
C ALA A 19 -14.45 12.27 -15.64
N VAL A 20 -15.04 11.41 -14.81
CA VAL A 20 -14.37 10.85 -13.62
C VAL A 20 -13.23 9.99 -14.17
N ASN A 21 -12.02 10.57 -14.23
CA ASN A 21 -10.82 9.78 -14.33
C ASN A 21 -10.81 8.86 -13.11
N SER A 22 -11.19 7.60 -13.30
CA SER A 22 -10.99 6.56 -12.30
C SER A 22 -9.49 6.36 -12.19
N ALA A 23 -8.83 7.22 -11.42
CA ALA A 23 -7.48 6.94 -10.96
C ALA A 23 -7.55 5.57 -10.29
N LEU A 24 -6.68 4.64 -10.71
CA LEU A 24 -6.55 3.33 -10.08
C LEU A 24 -6.40 3.54 -8.57
N ALA A 25 -7.41 3.15 -7.82
CA ALA A 25 -7.42 3.27 -6.36
C ALA A 25 -7.19 1.88 -5.75
N PHE A 26 -6.55 1.84 -4.59
CA PHE A 26 -6.45 0.59 -3.84
C PHE A 26 -7.83 0.07 -3.43
N PRO A 27 -8.02 -1.24 -3.36
CA PRO A 27 -9.22 -1.85 -2.78
C PRO A 27 -9.57 -1.25 -1.41
N PRO A 28 -10.88 -1.17 -1.05
CA PRO A 28 -11.31 -0.50 0.19
C PRO A 28 -10.61 -0.98 1.46
N GLU A 29 -10.28 -2.26 1.56
CA GLU A 29 -9.58 -2.86 2.71
C GLU A 29 -8.14 -2.38 2.87
N LEU A 30 -7.50 -1.91 1.79
CA LEU A 30 -6.11 -1.42 1.80
C LEU A 30 -6.02 0.10 2.01
N GLN A 31 -7.08 0.85 1.72
CA GLN A 31 -7.09 2.30 1.85
C GLN A 31 -6.76 2.81 3.26
N PRO A 32 -7.27 2.20 4.36
CA PRO A 32 -6.89 2.62 5.70
C PRO A 32 -5.38 2.48 5.97
N ILE A 33 -4.76 1.41 5.46
CA ILE A 33 -3.32 1.18 5.62
C ILE A 33 -2.53 2.23 4.84
N ALA A 34 -2.94 2.52 3.59
CA ALA A 34 -2.34 3.58 2.78
C ALA A 34 -2.41 4.92 3.51
N SER A 35 -3.58 5.32 4.01
CA SER A 35 -3.77 6.56 4.76
C SER A 35 -2.92 6.61 6.03
N MET A 36 -2.79 5.51 6.77
CA MET A 36 -1.92 5.44 7.95
C MET A 36 -0.45 5.67 7.59
N LEU A 37 0.02 5.13 6.48
CA LEU A 37 1.39 5.33 5.99
C LEU A 37 1.60 6.76 5.49
N GLU A 38 0.62 7.32 4.77
CA GLU A 38 0.65 8.70 4.27
C GLU A 38 0.73 9.73 5.41
N GLN A 39 -0.02 9.54 6.49
CA GLN A 39 0.08 10.34 7.72
C GLN A 39 1.48 10.30 8.35
N ARG A 40 2.31 9.34 7.99
CA ARG A 40 3.70 9.16 8.45
C ARG A 40 4.72 9.59 7.41
N GLY A 41 4.23 10.29 6.37
CA GLY A 41 5.04 10.88 5.31
C GLY A 41 5.47 9.90 4.22
N TRP A 42 4.81 8.74 4.11
CA TRP A 42 4.98 7.84 2.97
C TRP A 42 4.12 8.28 1.80
N GLN A 43 4.63 8.13 0.59
CA GLN A 43 3.86 8.18 -0.63
C GLN A 43 3.51 6.75 -1.04
N VAL A 44 2.23 6.43 -1.13
CA VAL A 44 1.74 5.09 -1.46
C VAL A 44 1.17 5.09 -2.87
N LEU A 45 1.76 4.31 -3.77
CA LEU A 45 1.48 4.38 -5.20
C LEU A 45 1.00 3.05 -5.77
N LEU A 46 -0.18 3.05 -6.36
CA LEU A 46 -0.64 1.96 -7.22
C LEU A 46 -0.05 2.15 -8.62
N LYS A 47 1.22 1.79 -8.75
CA LYS A 47 2.03 1.98 -9.95
C LYS A 47 3.15 0.95 -10.01
N ALA A 48 3.58 0.58 -11.21
CA ALA A 48 4.73 -0.29 -11.40
C ALA A 48 5.97 0.25 -10.67
N PRO A 49 6.65 -0.57 -9.85
CA PRO A 49 7.92 -0.21 -9.23
C PRO A 49 8.99 0.14 -10.27
N PRO A 50 9.96 1.02 -9.95
CA PRO A 50 11.05 1.35 -10.87
C PRO A 50 11.97 0.15 -11.16
N ARG A 51 12.05 -0.84 -10.27
CA ARG A 51 12.76 -2.09 -10.52
C ARG A 51 11.89 -3.04 -11.33
N LYS A 52 12.32 -3.38 -12.54
CA LYS A 52 11.62 -4.34 -13.41
C LYS A 52 11.50 -5.71 -12.74
N GLY A 53 10.38 -6.38 -12.97
CA GLY A 53 10.11 -7.74 -12.49
C GLY A 53 9.74 -7.83 -11.00
N THR A 54 9.44 -6.70 -10.34
CA THR A 54 8.92 -6.69 -8.96
C THR A 54 7.44 -6.31 -8.93
N TYR A 55 6.69 -6.96 -8.06
CA TYR A 55 5.26 -6.68 -7.84
C TYR A 55 5.03 -5.55 -6.85
N GLY A 56 5.93 -5.40 -5.89
CA GLY A 56 5.94 -4.31 -4.93
C GLY A 56 7.35 -3.82 -4.66
N MET A 57 7.49 -2.65 -4.05
CA MET A 57 8.77 -2.11 -3.60
C MET A 57 8.55 -1.03 -2.54
N ALA A 58 9.26 -1.10 -1.43
CA ALA A 58 9.36 -0.02 -0.46
C ALA A 58 10.76 0.62 -0.51
N ASN A 59 10.80 1.94 -0.64
CA ASN A 59 12.03 2.71 -0.53
C ASN A 59 12.01 3.53 0.76
N SER A 60 12.67 3.06 1.79
CA SER A 60 12.68 3.70 3.11
C SER A 60 13.32 5.09 3.11
N ARG A 61 14.35 5.33 2.29
CA ARG A 61 15.02 6.64 2.20
C ARG A 61 14.13 7.72 1.61
N LYS A 62 13.36 7.36 0.58
CA LYS A 62 12.42 8.28 -0.10
C LYS A 62 11.02 8.23 0.50
N LYS A 63 10.75 7.28 1.38
CA LYS A 63 9.42 6.97 1.92
C LYS A 63 8.38 6.79 0.80
N ILE A 64 8.68 5.96 -0.17
CA ILE A 64 7.77 5.64 -1.27
C ILE A 64 7.53 4.13 -1.28
N LEU A 65 6.26 3.76 -1.34
CA LEU A 65 5.78 2.39 -1.50
C LEU A 65 5.07 2.27 -2.83
N TRP A 66 5.49 1.32 -3.65
CA TRP A 66 4.83 0.97 -4.92
C TRP A 66 4.19 -0.39 -4.81
N VAL A 67 2.99 -0.51 -5.38
CA VAL A 67 2.34 -1.79 -5.67
C VAL A 67 1.97 -1.80 -7.15
N HIS A 68 2.41 -2.83 -7.86
CA HIS A 68 2.14 -2.94 -9.29
C HIS A 68 0.65 -3.26 -9.52
N PRO A 69 -0.07 -2.52 -10.40
CA PRO A 69 -1.50 -2.77 -10.66
C PRO A 69 -1.81 -4.20 -11.12
N ILE A 70 -0.85 -4.88 -11.76
CA ILE A 70 -1.02 -6.28 -12.21
C ILE A 70 -1.31 -7.26 -11.05
N THR A 71 -0.97 -6.89 -9.82
CA THR A 71 -1.21 -7.72 -8.63
C THR A 71 -2.70 -7.90 -8.31
N GLU A 72 -3.55 -6.98 -8.79
CA GLU A 72 -5.00 -7.07 -8.59
C GLU A 72 -5.61 -8.23 -9.39
N PRO A 73 -5.50 -8.30 -10.74
CA PRO A 73 -6.02 -9.44 -11.50
C PRO A 73 -5.31 -10.77 -11.17
N MET A 74 -4.11 -10.72 -10.57
CA MET A 74 -3.43 -11.91 -10.06
C MET A 74 -3.96 -12.38 -8.70
N GLY A 75 -4.82 -11.60 -8.02
CA GLY A 75 -5.35 -11.91 -6.70
C GLY A 75 -4.32 -11.84 -5.57
N ILE A 76 -3.18 -11.18 -5.78
CA ILE A 76 -2.08 -11.09 -4.80
C ILE A 76 -1.85 -9.66 -4.28
N MET A 77 -2.70 -8.69 -4.65
CA MET A 77 -2.50 -7.30 -4.25
C MET A 77 -2.49 -7.12 -2.72
N PRO A 78 -3.41 -7.69 -1.93
CA PRO A 78 -3.37 -7.51 -0.47
C PRO A 78 -2.07 -8.06 0.15
N GLN A 79 -1.59 -9.21 -0.30
CA GLN A 79 -0.35 -9.80 0.18
C GLN A 79 0.86 -8.92 -0.17
N THR A 80 0.94 -8.49 -1.44
CA THR A 80 2.02 -7.62 -1.91
C THR A 80 2.02 -6.29 -1.15
N PHE A 81 0.85 -5.66 -0.99
CA PHE A 81 0.73 -4.40 -0.26
C PHE A 81 1.19 -4.56 1.19
N VAL A 82 0.72 -5.60 1.89
CA VAL A 82 1.11 -5.84 3.29
C VAL A 82 2.60 -6.10 3.41
N HIS A 83 3.20 -6.87 2.50
CA HIS A 83 4.65 -7.10 2.47
C HIS A 83 5.43 -5.78 2.43
N GLU A 84 5.09 -4.90 1.50
CA GLU A 84 5.76 -3.60 1.37
C GLU A 84 5.46 -2.66 2.55
N ALA A 85 4.26 -2.75 3.13
CA ALA A 85 3.91 -2.00 4.34
C ALA A 85 4.74 -2.46 5.55
N VAL A 86 5.07 -3.76 5.66
CA VAL A 86 6.00 -4.26 6.69
C VAL A 86 7.37 -3.61 6.52
N HIS A 87 7.90 -3.51 5.30
CA HIS A 87 9.17 -2.82 5.06
C HIS A 87 9.11 -1.33 5.44
N ALA A 88 7.95 -0.68 5.25
CA ALA A 88 7.76 0.66 5.76
C ALA A 88 7.87 0.70 7.29
N VAL A 89 7.22 -0.21 8.01
CA VAL A 89 7.28 -0.32 9.48
C VAL A 89 8.71 -0.61 9.95
N GLN A 90 9.40 -1.56 9.33
CA GLN A 90 10.79 -1.92 9.61
C GLN A 90 11.77 -0.74 9.52
N SER A 91 11.38 0.32 8.81
CA SER A 91 12.19 1.53 8.64
C SER A 91 11.77 2.72 9.50
N CYS A 92 10.62 2.65 10.18
CA CYS A 92 10.04 3.82 10.86
C CYS A 92 10.94 4.38 11.96
N GLU A 93 11.58 3.52 12.72
CA GLU A 93 12.39 3.94 13.88
C GLU A 93 13.66 4.68 13.45
N THR A 94 14.41 4.13 12.51
CA THR A 94 15.77 4.58 12.18
C THR A 94 15.94 5.09 10.76
N GLY A 95 14.90 5.00 9.92
CA GLY A 95 14.99 5.24 8.47
C GLY A 95 15.69 4.12 7.69
N LYS A 96 16.22 3.10 8.38
CA LYS A 96 16.84 1.91 7.78
C LYS A 96 16.00 0.69 8.12
N MET A 97 15.78 -0.20 7.16
CA MET A 97 15.06 -1.44 7.40
C MET A 97 15.79 -2.31 8.41
N LYS A 98 15.09 -2.69 9.46
CA LYS A 98 15.53 -3.65 10.49
C LYS A 98 14.30 -4.49 10.89
N PRO A 99 14.48 -5.77 11.24
CA PRO A 99 13.38 -6.55 11.79
C PRO A 99 12.76 -5.84 12.99
N ILE A 100 11.43 -5.86 13.07
CA ILE A 100 10.68 -5.32 14.22
C ILE A 100 10.56 -6.35 15.36
N GLY A 101 10.99 -7.59 15.10
CA GLY A 101 10.97 -8.68 16.05
C GLY A 101 9.63 -9.43 16.14
N TYR A 102 8.71 -9.18 15.21
CA TYR A 102 7.44 -9.88 15.14
C TYR A 102 7.51 -11.04 14.14
N GLN A 103 7.64 -12.26 14.68
CA GLN A 103 7.73 -13.47 13.88
C GLN A 103 6.57 -14.42 14.16
N PRO A 104 5.41 -14.24 13.50
CA PRO A 104 4.28 -15.13 13.68
C PRO A 104 4.61 -16.53 13.16
N SER A 105 4.03 -17.55 13.80
CA SER A 105 4.16 -18.93 13.34
C SER A 105 3.55 -19.12 11.96
N LEU A 106 4.25 -19.87 11.12
CA LEU A 106 3.77 -20.31 9.82
C LEU A 106 3.50 -21.81 9.85
N ASN A 107 2.49 -22.27 9.11
CA ASN A 107 2.35 -23.70 8.88
C ASN A 107 3.50 -24.20 7.98
N TYR A 108 3.84 -25.47 8.10
CA TYR A 108 5.00 -26.05 7.42
C TYR A 108 5.07 -25.79 5.89
N PRO A 109 3.99 -25.97 5.10
CA PRO A 109 4.03 -25.68 3.67
C PRO A 109 4.38 -24.22 3.36
N VAL A 110 3.84 -23.27 4.12
CA VAL A 110 4.10 -21.83 3.94
C VAL A 110 5.52 -21.47 4.35
N ASP A 111 5.97 -21.95 5.52
CA ASP A 111 7.35 -21.71 5.98
C ASP A 111 8.37 -22.23 4.99
N ARG A 112 8.15 -23.45 4.46
CA ARG A 112 9.01 -24.01 3.41
C ARG A 112 8.99 -23.19 2.12
N ALA A 113 7.83 -22.68 1.71
CA ALA A 113 7.71 -21.81 0.53
C ALA A 113 8.46 -20.48 0.74
N VAL A 114 8.32 -19.87 1.91
CA VAL A 114 9.07 -18.66 2.30
C VAL A 114 10.58 -18.93 2.27
N PHE A 115 11.06 -20.01 2.90
CA PHE A 115 12.46 -20.37 2.90
C PHE A 115 13.00 -20.55 1.47
N ASN A 116 12.30 -21.29 0.62
CA ASN A 116 12.72 -21.50 -0.77
C ASN A 116 12.77 -20.18 -1.56
N ASN A 117 11.84 -19.26 -1.31
CA ASN A 117 11.85 -17.94 -1.93
C ASN A 117 13.04 -17.09 -1.48
N LEU A 118 13.31 -17.06 -0.18
CA LEU A 118 14.48 -16.37 0.38
C LEU A 118 15.78 -16.91 -0.21
N TYR A 119 15.95 -18.23 -0.20
CA TYR A 119 17.15 -18.88 -0.73
C TYR A 119 17.44 -18.55 -2.20
N ARG A 120 16.39 -18.43 -3.02
CA ARG A 120 16.54 -18.21 -4.46
C ARG A 120 16.69 -16.74 -4.85
N ASN A 121 16.13 -15.82 -4.08
CA ASN A 121 15.88 -14.46 -4.55
C ASN A 121 16.50 -13.37 -3.67
N TYR A 122 17.02 -13.71 -2.48
CA TYR A 122 17.52 -12.73 -1.54
C TYR A 122 18.91 -13.06 -0.99
N ASP A 123 19.70 -12.03 -0.76
CA ASP A 123 20.98 -12.16 -0.05
C ASP A 123 20.73 -12.52 1.42
N THR A 124 21.56 -13.38 2.00
CA THR A 124 21.43 -13.88 3.37
C THR A 124 21.36 -12.76 4.41
N GLY A 125 22.06 -11.64 4.19
CA GLY A 125 22.01 -10.46 5.07
C GLY A 125 20.65 -9.74 5.15
N LYS A 126 19.67 -10.13 4.30
CA LYS A 126 18.32 -9.57 4.30
C LYS A 126 17.26 -10.58 4.74
N TRP A 127 17.64 -11.82 5.01
CA TRP A 127 16.69 -12.90 5.27
C TRP A 127 15.76 -12.60 6.44
N ASP A 128 16.26 -12.04 7.53
CA ASP A 128 15.43 -11.74 8.71
C ASP A 128 14.36 -10.70 8.38
N ILE A 129 14.74 -9.66 7.62
CA ILE A 129 13.84 -8.58 7.19
C ILE A 129 12.75 -9.15 6.28
N GLU A 130 13.13 -9.88 5.26
CA GLU A 130 12.21 -10.44 4.27
C GLU A 130 11.35 -11.57 4.87
N ARG A 131 11.95 -12.44 5.71
CA ARG A 131 11.21 -13.51 6.38
C ARG A 131 10.10 -12.96 7.26
N GLU A 132 10.37 -11.89 8.00
CA GLU A 132 9.36 -11.21 8.82
C GLU A 132 8.22 -10.66 7.95
N ALA A 133 8.55 -10.00 6.83
CA ALA A 133 7.55 -9.48 5.90
C ALA A 133 6.69 -10.61 5.29
N PHE A 134 7.31 -11.71 4.84
CA PHE A 134 6.60 -12.89 4.34
C PHE A 134 5.74 -13.55 5.43
N ALA A 135 6.24 -13.64 6.66
CA ALA A 135 5.50 -14.24 7.76
C ALA A 135 4.24 -13.43 8.11
N ILE A 136 4.33 -12.10 8.13
CA ILE A 136 3.21 -11.21 8.41
C ILE A 136 2.19 -11.22 7.26
N GLN A 137 2.63 -11.12 6.01
CA GLN A 137 1.71 -11.15 4.86
C GLN A 137 0.92 -12.46 4.74
N ALA A 138 1.47 -13.56 5.24
CA ALA A 138 0.83 -14.87 5.19
C ALA A 138 -0.25 -15.08 6.27
N GLN A 139 -0.38 -14.15 7.24
CA GLN A 139 -1.36 -14.28 8.29
C GLN A 139 -2.80 -14.07 7.77
N PRO A 140 -3.79 -14.84 8.25
CA PRO A 140 -5.19 -14.63 7.89
C PRO A 140 -5.69 -13.22 8.23
N ASN A 141 -5.26 -12.67 9.36
CA ASN A 141 -5.60 -11.35 9.88
C ASN A 141 -4.59 -10.24 9.50
N ARG A 142 -3.82 -10.44 8.42
CA ARG A 142 -2.73 -9.54 8.00
C ARG A 142 -3.10 -8.07 7.91
N ILE A 143 -4.34 -7.74 7.52
CA ILE A 143 -4.82 -6.36 7.39
C ILE A 143 -4.88 -5.68 8.76
N GLU A 144 -5.48 -6.32 9.75
CA GLU A 144 -5.53 -5.77 11.12
C GLU A 144 -4.16 -5.78 11.77
N LEU A 145 -3.39 -6.83 11.54
CA LEU A 145 -2.04 -6.95 12.07
C LEU A 145 -1.12 -5.82 11.58
N ILE A 146 -1.09 -5.54 10.29
CA ILE A 146 -0.24 -4.47 9.76
C ILE A 146 -0.67 -3.09 10.28
N LYS A 147 -1.96 -2.83 10.46
CA LYS A 147 -2.46 -1.59 11.07
C LYS A 147 -1.95 -1.42 12.50
N GLN A 148 -2.00 -2.49 13.30
CA GLN A 148 -1.46 -2.50 14.66
C GLN A 148 0.06 -2.24 14.67
N LEU A 149 0.81 -2.90 13.79
CA LEU A 149 2.26 -2.72 13.69
C LEU A 149 2.63 -1.28 13.27
N ILE A 150 1.89 -0.68 12.33
CA ILE A 150 2.08 0.73 11.94
C ILE A 150 1.80 1.66 13.14
N ALA A 151 0.73 1.42 13.89
CA ALA A 151 0.38 2.24 15.05
C ALA A 151 1.45 2.16 16.15
N THR A 152 1.99 0.96 16.39
CA THR A 152 2.95 0.69 17.46
C THR A 152 4.35 1.19 17.12
N HIS A 153 4.85 0.92 15.92
CA HIS A 153 6.26 1.14 15.55
C HIS A 153 6.50 2.41 14.76
N CYS A 154 5.45 3.02 14.21
CA CYS A 154 5.55 4.23 13.41
C CYS A 154 4.75 5.38 14.04
N PRO A 155 5.19 5.98 15.16
CA PRO A 155 4.46 7.09 15.75
C PRO A 155 4.37 8.29 14.80
N ILE A 156 3.22 8.97 14.81
CA ILE A 156 3.06 10.24 14.10
C ILE A 156 3.92 11.27 14.84
N LYS A 157 4.88 11.87 14.17
CA LYS A 157 5.67 12.96 14.75
C LYS A 157 4.74 14.16 14.95
N ALA A 158 4.66 14.66 16.18
CA ALA A 158 3.99 15.92 16.45
C ALA A 158 4.68 17.02 15.61
N SER A 159 3.88 17.81 14.90
CA SER A 159 4.39 19.01 14.22
C SER A 159 4.87 19.98 15.29
N THR A 160 6.17 20.18 15.40
CA THR A 160 6.77 21.25 16.20
C THR A 160 6.66 22.55 15.45
#